data_4e96044307f62cbdc066d21e2e60b0d3
#
_entry.id   4e96044307f62cbdc066d21e2e60b0d3
#
_cell.length_a   1.000
_cell.length_b   1.000
_cell.length_c   1.000
_cell.angle_alpha   90.00
_cell.angle_beta   90.00
_cell.angle_gamma   90.00
#
_symmetry.space_group_name_H-M   'P 1'
#
loop_
_entity.id
_entity.type
_entity.pdbx_description
1 polymer ?
#
loop_
_entity_poly.entity_id
_entity_poly.type
_entity_poly.pdbx_seq_one_letter_code
_entity_poly.pdbx_strand_id
1 'polypeptide(L)'
;AGYFGLYAGTSPENATLVTHLMKSGLDSIAEHGVTREEFDLALGSLTGGLALRYESSLARMNRLLSAEIGSGEFLSTEQILQRFQQVDISEIQTVAGRIAANRSALVAVGPNLEALKQLA
;
A
#
# COMPACT_ATOMS: atom_id res chain seq x y z
N ALA A 1 -1.38 -15.28 -5.29
CA ALA A 1 -1.65 -14.75 -3.96
C ALA A 1 -0.81 -13.49 -3.75
N GLY A 2 -1.39 -12.48 -3.13
CA GLY A 2 -0.71 -11.22 -2.80
C GLY A 2 -0.83 -10.95 -1.29
N TYR A 3 -0.06 -9.99 -0.80
CA TYR A 3 -0.21 -9.46 0.54
C TYR A 3 -0.34 -7.94 0.50
N PHE A 4 -1.02 -7.39 1.48
CA PHE A 4 -1.04 -5.95 1.75
C PHE A 4 -0.40 -5.72 3.12
N GLY A 5 0.50 -4.78 3.21
CA GLY A 5 1.19 -4.46 4.46
C GLY A 5 1.36 -2.96 4.65
N LEU A 6 1.14 -2.52 5.87
CA LEU A 6 1.50 -1.19 6.33
C LEU A 6 2.81 -1.30 7.12
N TYR A 7 3.72 -0.39 6.88
CA TYR A 7 5.00 -0.31 7.59
C TYR A 7 5.21 1.10 8.14
N ALA A 8 5.69 1.17 9.37
CA ALA A 8 6.14 2.42 9.96
C ALA A 8 7.36 2.19 10.85
N GLY A 9 8.32 3.10 10.76
CA GLY A 9 9.43 3.22 11.72
C GLY A 9 9.15 4.37 12.67
N THR A 10 9.30 4.13 13.99
CA THR A 10 9.04 5.14 15.01
C THR A 10 9.89 4.92 16.25
N SER A 11 9.94 5.88 17.17
CA SER A 11 10.52 5.68 18.48
C SER A 11 9.67 4.75 19.34
N PRO A 12 10.27 4.03 20.31
CA PRO A 12 9.52 3.07 21.15
C PRO A 12 8.32 3.69 21.87
N GLU A 13 8.43 4.94 22.30
CA GLU A 13 7.38 5.67 23.01
C GLU A 13 6.13 5.89 22.15
N ASN A 14 6.31 6.02 20.84
CA ASN A 14 5.24 6.28 19.88
C ASN A 14 4.68 5.01 19.23
N ALA A 15 5.26 3.83 19.50
CA ALA A 15 4.92 2.60 18.82
C ALA A 15 3.41 2.26 18.91
N THR A 16 2.82 2.39 20.09
CA THR A 16 1.39 2.16 20.31
C THR A 16 0.51 3.14 19.53
N LEU A 17 0.84 4.43 19.58
CA LEU A 17 0.13 5.48 18.86
C LEU A 17 0.17 5.24 17.35
N VAL A 18 1.37 4.98 16.81
CA VAL A 18 1.55 4.75 15.36
C VAL A 18 0.80 3.51 14.91
N THR A 19 0.85 2.43 15.67
CA THR A 19 0.08 1.21 15.36
C THR A 19 -1.42 1.49 15.32
N HIS A 20 -1.92 2.26 16.30
CA HIS A 20 -3.33 2.66 16.32
C HIS A 20 -3.70 3.52 15.11
N LEU A 21 -2.87 4.50 14.75
CA LEU A 21 -3.10 5.36 13.59
C LEU A 21 -3.10 4.57 12.27
N MET A 22 -2.22 3.57 12.13
CA MET A 22 -2.20 2.70 10.96
C MET A 22 -3.49 1.88 10.83
N LYS A 23 -3.97 1.31 11.94
CA LYS A 23 -5.23 0.54 11.96
C LYS A 23 -6.42 1.46 11.66
N SER A 24 -6.55 2.57 12.38
CA SER A 24 -7.67 3.52 12.20
C SER A 24 -7.69 4.17 10.82
N GLY A 25 -6.53 4.40 10.21
CA GLY A 25 -6.45 4.90 8.84
C GLY A 25 -7.03 3.90 7.83
N LEU A 26 -6.70 2.61 7.96
CA LEU A 26 -7.28 1.56 7.12
C LEU A 26 -8.80 1.41 7.35
N ASP A 27 -9.23 1.43 8.60
CA ASP A 27 -10.64 1.36 8.95
C ASP A 27 -11.43 2.56 8.40
N SER A 28 -10.86 3.76 8.48
CA SER A 28 -11.47 4.97 7.93
C SER A 28 -11.67 4.87 6.41
N ILE A 29 -10.68 4.37 5.68
CA ILE A 29 -10.82 4.16 4.23
C ILE A 29 -11.88 3.08 3.95
N ALA A 30 -11.95 2.03 4.75
CA ALA A 30 -12.94 0.97 4.61
C ALA A 30 -14.37 1.48 4.84
N GLU A 31 -14.56 2.37 5.82
CA GLU A 31 -15.88 2.91 6.18
C GLU A 31 -16.33 4.07 5.29
N HIS A 32 -15.44 4.99 5.00
CA HIS A 32 -15.77 6.28 4.37
C HIS A 32 -15.25 6.41 2.93
N GLY A 33 -14.36 5.49 2.49
CA GLY A 33 -13.65 5.63 1.22
C GLY A 33 -12.54 6.67 1.30
N VAL A 34 -12.12 7.16 0.14
CA VAL A 34 -11.18 8.27 -0.02
C VAL A 34 -11.85 9.42 -0.75
N THR A 35 -11.42 10.64 -0.46
CA THR A 35 -11.90 11.82 -1.17
C THR A 35 -11.36 11.85 -2.61
N ARG A 36 -12.01 12.62 -3.47
CA ARG A 36 -11.53 12.83 -4.85
C ARG A 36 -10.14 13.47 -4.86
N GLU A 37 -9.87 14.37 -3.95
CA GLU A 37 -8.57 15.05 -3.83
C GLU A 37 -7.46 14.08 -3.44
N GLU A 38 -7.70 13.21 -2.44
CA GLU A 38 -6.75 12.16 -2.03
C GLU A 38 -6.48 11.17 -3.16
N PHE A 39 -7.53 10.78 -3.89
CA PHE A 39 -7.40 9.90 -5.05
C PHE A 39 -6.53 10.53 -6.15
N ASP A 40 -6.80 11.77 -6.52
CA ASP A 40 -6.06 12.48 -7.57
C ASP A 40 -4.59 12.70 -7.16
N LEU A 41 -4.32 13.00 -5.88
CA LEU A 41 -2.98 13.12 -5.33
C LEU A 41 -2.22 11.78 -5.40
N ALA A 42 -2.87 10.69 -5.01
CA ALA A 42 -2.27 9.34 -5.08
C ALA A 42 -1.98 8.93 -6.52
N LEU A 43 -2.90 9.16 -7.44
CA LEU A 43 -2.73 8.86 -8.87
C LEU A 43 -1.58 9.67 -9.47
N GLY A 44 -1.49 10.95 -9.14
CA GLY A 44 -0.37 11.82 -9.56
C GLY A 44 0.98 11.32 -9.03
N SER A 45 1.04 10.92 -7.76
CA SER A 45 2.23 10.35 -7.13
C SER A 45 2.67 9.04 -7.79
N LEU A 46 1.72 8.13 -8.07
CA LEU A 46 1.99 6.88 -8.76
C LEU A 46 2.52 7.12 -10.17
N THR A 47 1.90 8.02 -10.90
CA THR A 47 2.29 8.36 -12.29
C THR A 47 3.69 8.97 -12.34
N GLY A 48 3.97 9.97 -11.49
CA GLY A 48 5.29 10.60 -11.40
C GLY A 48 6.37 9.64 -10.92
N GLY A 49 6.07 8.83 -9.91
CA GLY A 49 6.98 7.80 -9.39
C GLY A 49 7.31 6.72 -10.41
N LEU A 50 6.37 6.36 -11.28
CA LEU A 50 6.60 5.40 -12.36
C LEU A 50 7.62 5.92 -13.38
N ALA A 51 7.50 7.19 -13.79
CA ALA A 51 8.42 7.82 -14.73
C ALA A 51 9.86 7.82 -14.19
N LEU A 52 10.06 8.31 -12.96
CA LEU A 52 11.37 8.38 -12.31
C LEU A 52 12.00 7.00 -12.08
N ARG A 53 11.20 6.02 -11.70
CA ARG A 53 11.68 4.66 -11.40
C ARG A 53 12.30 3.97 -12.61
N TYR A 54 11.84 4.25 -13.82
CA TYR A 54 12.33 3.59 -15.03
C TYR A 54 13.52 4.28 -15.71
N GLU A 55 14.08 5.32 -15.12
CA GLU A 55 15.37 5.86 -15.53
C GLU A 55 16.54 4.90 -15.22
N SER A 56 16.42 4.10 -14.16
CA SER A 56 17.44 3.13 -13.74
C SER A 56 17.34 1.82 -14.52
N SER A 57 18.47 1.38 -15.11
CA SER A 57 18.57 0.07 -15.77
C SER A 57 18.31 -1.10 -14.83
N LEU A 58 18.73 -0.99 -13.56
CA LEU A 58 18.45 -1.99 -12.53
C LEU A 58 16.94 -2.09 -12.23
N ALA A 59 16.26 -0.97 -12.15
CA ALA A 59 14.81 -0.97 -11.93
C ALA A 59 14.05 -1.56 -13.12
N ARG A 60 14.51 -1.31 -14.35
CA ARG A 60 13.93 -1.95 -15.55
C ARG A 60 14.15 -3.47 -15.54
N MET A 61 15.35 -3.92 -15.20
CA MET A 61 15.67 -5.35 -15.08
C MET A 61 14.78 -6.02 -14.01
N ASN A 62 14.70 -5.43 -12.82
CA ASN A 62 13.88 -5.97 -11.74
C ASN A 62 12.40 -6.02 -12.10
N ARG A 63 11.90 -5.07 -12.88
CA ARG A 63 10.53 -5.08 -13.39
C ARG A 63 10.26 -6.26 -14.31
N LEU A 64 11.16 -6.50 -15.30
CA LEU A 64 11.06 -7.64 -16.21
C LEU A 64 11.06 -8.96 -15.43
N LEU A 65 11.99 -9.09 -14.50
CA LEU A 65 12.11 -10.27 -13.65
C LEU A 65 10.84 -10.48 -12.79
N SER A 66 10.34 -9.43 -12.15
CA SER A 66 9.13 -9.52 -11.32
C SER A 66 7.88 -9.83 -12.15
N ALA A 67 7.78 -9.32 -13.37
CA ALA A 67 6.68 -9.64 -14.27
C ALA A 67 6.71 -11.12 -14.68
N GLU A 68 7.87 -11.64 -15.04
CA GLU A 68 8.06 -13.04 -15.45
C GLU A 68 7.78 -14.02 -14.30
N ILE A 69 8.34 -13.75 -13.10
CA ILE A 69 8.16 -14.64 -11.94
C ILE A 69 6.75 -14.52 -11.35
N GLY A 70 6.16 -13.33 -11.37
CA GLY A 70 4.89 -13.05 -10.69
C GLY A 70 3.67 -13.35 -11.52
N SER A 71 3.43 -12.58 -12.57
CA SER A 71 2.21 -12.63 -13.38
C SER A 71 2.38 -13.36 -14.72
N GLY A 72 3.61 -13.53 -15.19
CA GLY A 72 3.89 -13.96 -16.56
C GLY A 72 3.45 -12.95 -17.62
N GLU A 73 3.02 -11.74 -17.20
CA GLU A 73 2.54 -10.68 -18.08
C GLU A 73 3.44 -9.45 -17.95
N PHE A 74 4.03 -9.02 -19.04
CA PHE A 74 4.77 -7.78 -19.11
C PHE A 74 3.88 -6.66 -19.66
N LEU A 75 3.62 -5.65 -18.82
CA LEU A 75 2.88 -4.47 -19.20
C LEU A 75 3.84 -3.33 -19.57
N SER A 76 3.59 -2.62 -20.65
CA SER A 76 4.30 -1.38 -20.93
C SER A 76 3.97 -0.30 -19.90
N THR A 77 4.76 0.77 -19.85
CA THR A 77 4.49 1.89 -18.94
C THR A 77 3.14 2.54 -19.25
N GLU A 78 2.81 2.66 -20.52
CA GLU A 78 1.54 3.21 -21.00
C GLU A 78 0.36 2.32 -20.57
N GLN A 79 0.50 1.00 -20.65
CA GLN A 79 -0.52 0.07 -20.20
C GLN A 79 -0.75 0.13 -18.70
N ILE A 80 0.32 0.30 -17.91
CA ILE A 80 0.20 0.49 -16.45
C ILE A 80 -0.53 1.80 -16.15
N LEU A 81 -0.16 2.89 -16.81
CA LEU A 81 -0.82 4.19 -16.64
C LEU A 81 -2.31 4.13 -17.02
N GLN A 82 -2.64 3.46 -18.11
CA GLN A 82 -4.04 3.23 -18.51
C GLN A 82 -4.81 2.45 -17.44
N ARG A 83 -4.22 1.40 -16.87
CA ARG A 83 -4.86 0.64 -15.77
C ARG A 83 -5.07 1.53 -14.53
N PHE A 84 -4.14 2.40 -14.17
CA PHE A 84 -4.32 3.34 -13.06
C PHE A 84 -5.48 4.31 -13.32
N GLN A 85 -5.62 4.82 -14.55
CA GLN A 85 -6.69 5.74 -14.92
C GLN A 85 -8.08 5.08 -14.95
N GLN A 86 -8.14 3.76 -15.06
CA GLN A 86 -9.39 2.99 -15.07
C GLN A 86 -9.88 2.61 -13.66
N VAL A 87 -9.07 2.84 -12.62
CA VAL A 87 -9.47 2.53 -11.24
C VAL A 87 -10.61 3.44 -10.83
N ASP A 88 -11.71 2.85 -10.38
CA ASP A 88 -12.82 3.58 -9.78
C ASP A 88 -12.54 3.86 -8.31
N ILE A 89 -12.85 5.06 -7.86
CA ILE A 89 -12.67 5.48 -6.47
C ILE A 89 -13.44 4.59 -5.48
N SER A 90 -14.59 4.07 -5.86
CA SER A 90 -15.41 3.17 -5.05
C SER A 90 -14.78 1.78 -4.87
N GLU A 91 -13.95 1.35 -5.82
CA GLU A 91 -13.22 0.08 -5.71
C GLU A 91 -12.20 0.11 -4.58
N ILE A 92 -11.60 1.29 -4.30
CA ILE A 92 -10.65 1.48 -3.21
C ILE A 92 -11.31 1.16 -1.87
N GLN A 93 -12.52 1.68 -1.62
CA GLN A 93 -13.28 1.40 -0.40
C GLN A 93 -13.60 -0.10 -0.28
N THR A 94 -14.03 -0.71 -1.37
CA THR A 94 -14.34 -2.15 -1.41
C THR A 94 -13.11 -3.00 -1.05
N VAL A 95 -11.95 -2.69 -1.64
CA VAL A 95 -10.70 -3.40 -1.36
C VAL A 95 -10.24 -3.15 0.07
N ALA A 96 -10.30 -1.91 0.56
CA ALA A 96 -9.95 -1.57 1.94
C ALA A 96 -10.82 -2.32 2.94
N GLY A 97 -12.13 -2.42 2.70
CA GLY A 97 -13.05 -3.22 3.52
C GLY A 97 -12.67 -4.70 3.58
N ARG A 98 -12.29 -5.30 2.46
CA ARG A 98 -11.81 -6.69 2.41
C ARG A 98 -10.51 -6.88 3.18
N ILE A 99 -9.57 -5.94 3.10
CA ILE A 99 -8.30 -5.97 3.83
C ILE A 99 -8.56 -5.80 5.32
N ALA A 100 -9.35 -4.82 5.72
CA ALA A 100 -9.68 -4.53 7.11
C ALA A 100 -10.36 -5.73 7.80
N ALA A 101 -11.27 -6.40 7.10
CA ALA A 101 -11.97 -7.60 7.61
C ALA A 101 -11.06 -8.83 7.75
N ASN A 102 -9.94 -8.90 6.99
CA ASN A 102 -9.04 -10.05 6.95
C ASN A 102 -7.64 -9.74 7.51
N ARG A 103 -7.51 -8.78 8.39
CA ARG A 103 -6.24 -8.50 9.09
C ARG A 103 -5.78 -9.73 9.86
N SER A 104 -4.55 -10.18 9.60
CA SER A 104 -4.08 -11.47 10.12
C SER A 104 -2.80 -11.38 10.97
N ALA A 105 -2.02 -10.32 10.88
CA ALA A 105 -0.77 -10.22 11.62
C ALA A 105 -0.35 -8.79 11.94
N LEU A 106 0.14 -8.59 13.16
CA LEU A 106 0.92 -7.43 13.58
C LEU A 106 2.31 -7.92 13.98
N VAL A 107 3.34 -7.40 13.31
CA VAL A 107 4.74 -7.71 13.62
C VAL A 107 5.42 -6.43 14.06
N ALA A 108 6.06 -6.44 15.21
CA ALA A 108 6.85 -5.31 15.72
C ALA A 108 8.22 -5.79 16.18
N VAL A 109 9.25 -5.00 15.89
CA VAL A 109 10.64 -5.25 16.31
C VAL A 109 11.17 -4.03 17.01
N GLY A 110 11.59 -4.18 18.27
CA GLY A 110 12.12 -3.09 19.09
C GLY A 110 12.05 -3.39 20.59
N PRO A 111 12.47 -2.45 21.44
CA PRO A 111 12.32 -2.56 22.89
C PRO A 111 10.88 -2.23 23.33
N ASN A 112 10.49 -2.71 24.52
CA ASN A 112 9.24 -2.34 25.21
C ASN A 112 7.94 -2.59 24.41
N LEU A 113 7.82 -3.76 23.75
CA LEU A 113 6.71 -4.09 22.88
C LEU A 113 5.48 -4.67 23.61
N GLU A 114 5.49 -4.77 24.95
CA GLU A 114 4.40 -5.40 25.74
C GLU A 114 3.04 -4.72 25.49
N ALA A 115 3.02 -3.38 25.37
CA ALA A 115 1.81 -2.62 25.11
C ALA A 115 1.16 -2.96 23.73
N LEU A 116 1.95 -3.40 22.76
CA LEU A 116 1.45 -3.75 21.42
C LEU A 116 0.72 -5.09 21.39
N LYS A 117 0.97 -5.99 22.35
CA LYS A 117 0.29 -7.28 22.44
C LYS A 117 -1.23 -7.14 22.58
N GLN A 118 -1.70 -6.02 23.13
CA GLN A 118 -3.11 -5.73 23.29
C GLN A 118 -3.78 -5.21 22.00
N LEU A 119 -2.99 -4.87 21.00
CA LEU A 119 -3.45 -4.32 19.72
C LEU A 119 -3.43 -5.35 18.57
N ALA A 120 -2.93 -6.53 18.83
CA ALA A 120 -2.83 -7.63 17.87
C ALA A 120 -4.17 -8.28 17.55
#